data_d261d5e77a4a52ab263ef7fd02adc0d4
#
_entry.id   d261d5e77a4a52ab263ef7fd02adc0d4
#
_cell.length_a   1.000
_cell.length_b   1.000
_cell.length_c   1.000
_cell.angle_alpha   90.00
_cell.angle_beta   90.00
_cell.angle_gamma   90.00
#
_symmetry.space_group_name_H-M   'P 1'
#
loop_
_entity.id
_entity.type
_entity.pdbx_description
1 polymer ?
#
loop_
_entity_poly.entity_id
_entity_poly.type
_entity_poly.pdbx_seq_one_letter_code
_entity_poly.pdbx_strand_id
1 'polypeptide(L)'
;LDVELLIELRDEIEKLLIANKKLEWAKQDFAAILKSPPPPPRKDPWRRTSGIHKIRDLKALAIIRALWAARNEFAKEIDLAPGRVFNDETLVLIATKPPKGFGDFKKALLRRTRLTSMPFEEWFALFEEAQLLEGDELPKLRMPSEGLPAPKMWQSRNPLGYARLTHARAAVIECAAENFMPAENLISPEAVRRVCWPTPPVEIADRLKFVSAELAEFGARSWQIDLVGAPIAAILGEIEPLIIEVVPEEVPEEVPEEVEE
;
A
#
# COMPACT_ATOMS: atom_id res chain seq x y z
N LEU A 1 0.35 -26.88 22.73
CA LEU A 1 1.77 -26.63 22.38
C LEU A 1 1.98 -25.19 21.89
N ASP A 2 1.16 -24.64 20.97
CA ASP A 2 1.40 -23.32 20.39
C ASP A 2 1.24 -22.14 21.35
N VAL A 3 0.47 -22.30 22.43
CA VAL A 3 0.26 -21.25 23.46
C VAL A 3 1.12 -21.45 24.73
N GLU A 4 1.70 -22.62 24.91
CA GLU A 4 2.43 -22.99 26.14
C GLU A 4 3.71 -22.17 26.33
N LEU A 5 4.39 -21.85 25.22
CA LEU A 5 5.62 -21.06 25.22
C LEU A 5 5.41 -19.53 25.16
N LEU A 6 4.18 -19.06 24.98
CA LEU A 6 3.92 -17.61 24.79
C LEU A 6 4.23 -16.78 26.04
N ILE A 7 4.05 -17.34 27.23
CA ILE A 7 4.35 -16.64 28.49
C ILE A 7 5.87 -16.47 28.66
N GLU A 8 6.61 -17.55 28.43
CA GLU A 8 8.08 -17.52 28.51
C GLU A 8 8.66 -16.57 27.45
N LEU A 9 8.15 -16.63 26.21
CA LEU A 9 8.55 -15.73 25.13
C LEU A 9 8.28 -14.26 25.48
N ARG A 10 7.10 -13.95 26.04
CA ARG A 10 6.76 -12.61 26.53
C ARG A 10 7.79 -12.14 27.57
N ASP A 11 8.08 -12.97 28.54
CA ASP A 11 8.98 -12.62 29.66
C ASP A 11 10.42 -12.37 29.15
N GLU A 12 10.90 -13.17 28.20
CA GLU A 12 12.20 -12.95 27.58
C GLU A 12 12.23 -11.68 26.71
N ILE A 13 11.19 -11.40 25.95
CA ILE A 13 11.06 -10.14 25.20
C ILE A 13 11.05 -8.95 26.14
N GLU A 14 10.31 -9.01 27.25
CA GLU A 14 10.27 -7.93 28.23
C GLU A 14 11.65 -7.67 28.85
N LYS A 15 12.41 -8.70 29.20
CA LYS A 15 13.79 -8.58 29.67
C LYS A 15 14.69 -7.88 28.65
N LEU A 16 14.57 -8.24 27.36
CA LEU A 16 15.32 -7.60 26.29
C LEU A 16 14.95 -6.13 26.13
N LEU A 17 13.65 -5.78 26.22
CA LEU A 17 13.18 -4.40 26.15
C LEU A 17 13.69 -3.56 27.32
N ILE A 18 13.71 -4.11 28.54
CA ILE A 18 14.27 -3.45 29.72
C ILE A 18 15.78 -3.22 29.55
N ALA A 19 16.52 -4.26 29.15
CA ALA A 19 17.97 -4.19 28.95
C ALA A 19 18.36 -3.12 27.90
N ASN A 20 17.54 -2.95 26.87
CA ASN A 20 17.74 -1.96 25.80
C ASN A 20 17.06 -0.62 26.09
N LYS A 21 16.46 -0.41 27.26
CA LYS A 21 15.73 0.82 27.66
C LYS A 21 14.56 1.19 26.72
N LYS A 22 13.93 0.18 26.11
CA LYS A 22 12.84 0.35 25.10
C LYS A 22 11.46 -0.08 25.64
N LEU A 23 11.34 -0.52 26.89
CA LEU A 23 10.08 -1.01 27.43
C LEU A 23 8.96 0.04 27.36
N GLU A 24 9.24 1.30 27.70
CA GLU A 24 8.24 2.37 27.64
C GLU A 24 7.83 2.71 26.22
N TRP A 25 8.72 2.58 25.23
CA TRP A 25 8.40 2.71 23.81
C TRP A 25 7.41 1.63 23.38
N ALA A 26 7.70 0.37 23.72
CA ALA A 26 6.82 -0.76 23.43
C ALA A 26 5.43 -0.59 24.09
N LYS A 27 5.38 -0.12 25.35
CA LYS A 27 4.10 0.16 26.03
C LYS A 27 3.28 1.23 25.33
N GLN A 28 3.91 2.29 24.83
CA GLN A 28 3.22 3.32 24.02
C GLN A 28 2.68 2.75 22.73
N ASP A 29 3.43 1.89 22.04
CA ASP A 29 2.99 1.24 20.82
C ASP A 29 1.80 0.31 21.09
N PHE A 30 1.87 -0.53 22.12
CA PHE A 30 0.76 -1.41 22.51
C PHE A 30 -0.49 -0.63 22.89
N ALA A 31 -0.34 0.44 23.66
CA ALA A 31 -1.46 1.31 24.04
C ALA A 31 -2.10 2.00 22.81
N ALA A 32 -1.30 2.40 21.83
CA ALA A 32 -1.78 3.00 20.60
C ALA A 32 -2.52 1.97 19.72
N ILE A 33 -1.98 0.76 19.59
CA ILE A 33 -2.64 -0.33 18.85
C ILE A 33 -4.01 -0.67 19.46
N LEU A 34 -4.08 -0.78 20.78
CA LEU A 34 -5.33 -1.06 21.49
C LEU A 34 -6.40 0.03 21.31
N LYS A 35 -5.98 1.28 21.12
CA LYS A 35 -6.89 2.43 20.88
C LYS A 35 -7.20 2.65 19.41
N SER A 36 -6.46 2.02 18.51
CA SER A 36 -6.65 2.23 17.07
C SER A 36 -8.00 1.67 16.64
N PRO A 37 -8.82 2.47 15.94
CA PRO A 37 -10.04 1.95 15.36
C PRO A 37 -9.72 0.90 14.28
N PRO A 38 -10.65 -0.02 14.00
CA PRO A 38 -10.47 -0.92 12.87
C PRO A 38 -10.27 -0.11 11.58
N PRO A 39 -9.39 -0.58 10.68
CA PRO A 39 -9.17 0.14 9.43
C PRO A 39 -10.49 0.27 8.66
N PRO A 40 -10.73 1.43 8.02
CA PRO A 40 -11.94 1.63 7.23
C PRO A 40 -12.03 0.60 6.10
N PRO A 41 -13.25 0.20 5.71
CA PRO A 41 -13.44 -0.68 4.56
C PRO A 41 -12.74 -0.10 3.33
N ARG A 42 -12.02 -0.94 2.62
CA ARG A 42 -11.28 -0.50 1.42
C ARG A 42 -12.24 -0.11 0.31
N LYS A 43 -11.95 0.97 -0.37
CA LYS A 43 -12.56 1.28 -1.65
C LYS A 43 -12.12 0.23 -2.67
N ASP A 44 -13.04 -0.26 -3.48
CA ASP A 44 -12.76 -1.21 -4.56
C ASP A 44 -11.89 -2.43 -4.17
N PRO A 45 -12.28 -3.24 -3.15
CA PRO A 45 -11.47 -4.36 -2.68
C PRO A 45 -11.22 -5.42 -3.78
N TRP A 46 -12.11 -5.52 -4.79
CA TRP A 46 -11.99 -6.38 -5.96
C TRP A 46 -10.72 -6.09 -6.80
N ARG A 47 -10.17 -4.87 -6.73
CA ARG A 47 -8.92 -4.50 -7.41
C ARG A 47 -7.68 -5.21 -6.88
N ARG A 48 -7.81 -5.97 -5.80
CA ARG A 48 -6.76 -6.83 -5.25
C ARG A 48 -6.85 -8.29 -5.72
N THR A 49 -7.79 -8.61 -6.61
CA THR A 49 -7.85 -9.93 -7.25
C THR A 49 -6.49 -10.27 -7.83
N SER A 50 -5.98 -11.45 -7.49
CA SER A 50 -4.68 -11.91 -7.95
C SER A 50 -4.63 -11.96 -9.48
N GLY A 51 -3.61 -11.37 -10.09
CA GLY A 51 -3.46 -11.31 -11.55
C GLY A 51 -4.18 -10.15 -12.25
N ILE A 52 -5.00 -9.36 -11.56
CA ILE A 52 -5.75 -8.24 -12.14
C ILE A 52 -4.85 -7.18 -12.79
N HIS A 53 -3.62 -7.01 -12.30
CA HIS A 53 -2.64 -6.05 -12.82
C HIS A 53 -2.26 -6.28 -14.29
N LYS A 54 -2.52 -7.47 -14.83
CA LYS A 54 -2.28 -7.82 -16.24
C LYS A 54 -3.45 -7.43 -17.15
N ILE A 55 -4.62 -7.10 -16.58
CA ILE A 55 -5.84 -6.81 -17.34
C ILE A 55 -5.87 -5.33 -17.68
N ARG A 56 -6.10 -5.01 -18.96
CA ARG A 56 -6.23 -3.67 -19.49
C ARG A 56 -7.63 -3.39 -20.06
N ASP A 57 -8.37 -4.44 -20.36
CA ASP A 57 -9.74 -4.36 -20.84
C ASP A 57 -10.68 -3.95 -19.72
N LEU A 58 -11.43 -2.86 -19.93
CA LEU A 58 -12.36 -2.30 -18.95
C LEU A 58 -13.59 -3.18 -18.75
N LYS A 59 -14.04 -3.89 -19.80
CA LYS A 59 -15.14 -4.86 -19.68
C LYS A 59 -14.73 -6.06 -18.85
N ALA A 60 -13.50 -6.57 -19.03
CA ALA A 60 -12.96 -7.61 -18.16
C ALA A 60 -12.87 -7.16 -16.69
N LEU A 61 -12.50 -5.90 -16.43
CA LEU A 61 -12.52 -5.33 -15.09
C LEU A 61 -13.94 -5.23 -14.52
N ALA A 62 -14.94 -4.91 -15.34
CA ALA A 62 -16.33 -4.86 -14.92
C ALA A 62 -16.85 -6.26 -14.53
N ILE A 63 -16.53 -7.29 -15.31
CA ILE A 63 -16.86 -8.68 -15.00
C ILE A 63 -16.22 -9.11 -13.67
N ILE A 64 -14.93 -8.80 -13.46
CA ILE A 64 -14.27 -9.11 -12.20
C ILE A 64 -14.97 -8.41 -11.04
N ARG A 65 -15.30 -7.12 -11.15
CA ARG A 65 -16.01 -6.36 -10.12
C ARG A 65 -17.32 -7.02 -9.73
N ALA A 66 -18.14 -7.38 -10.71
CA ALA A 66 -19.45 -7.97 -10.50
C ALA A 66 -19.36 -9.36 -9.84
N LEU A 67 -18.58 -10.26 -10.43
CA LEU A 67 -18.45 -11.64 -9.92
C LEU A 67 -17.67 -11.71 -8.60
N TRP A 68 -16.72 -10.79 -8.35
CA TRP A 68 -16.05 -10.68 -7.06
C TRP A 68 -17.04 -10.31 -5.95
N ALA A 69 -17.91 -9.35 -6.21
CA ALA A 69 -18.94 -8.93 -5.24
C ALA A 69 -19.92 -10.09 -4.95
N ALA A 70 -20.46 -10.71 -5.98
CA ALA A 70 -21.38 -11.84 -5.86
C ALA A 70 -20.75 -13.01 -5.09
N ARG A 71 -19.51 -13.39 -5.44
CA ARG A 71 -18.76 -14.43 -4.72
C ARG A 71 -18.61 -14.12 -3.24
N ASN A 72 -18.25 -12.89 -2.91
CA ASN A 72 -17.96 -12.50 -1.53
C ASN A 72 -19.24 -12.44 -0.68
N GLU A 73 -20.36 -11.98 -1.22
CA GLU A 73 -21.65 -12.03 -0.51
C GLU A 73 -22.07 -13.46 -0.26
N PHE A 74 -22.06 -14.32 -1.27
CA PHE A 74 -22.37 -15.73 -1.11
C PHE A 74 -21.43 -16.43 -0.10
N ALA A 75 -20.15 -16.10 -0.12
CA ALA A 75 -19.17 -16.64 0.83
C ALA A 75 -19.49 -16.26 2.29
N LYS A 76 -20.02 -15.06 2.52
CA LYS A 76 -20.49 -14.62 3.85
C LYS A 76 -21.76 -15.40 4.29
N GLU A 77 -22.69 -15.61 3.38
CA GLU A 77 -23.94 -16.34 3.66
C GLU A 77 -23.68 -17.77 4.10
N ILE A 78 -22.70 -18.44 3.50
CA ILE A 78 -22.36 -19.84 3.81
C ILE A 78 -21.20 -20.00 4.79
N ASP A 79 -20.70 -18.89 5.38
CA ASP A 79 -19.54 -18.86 6.28
C ASP A 79 -18.30 -19.57 5.71
N LEU A 80 -17.97 -19.26 4.47
CA LEU A 80 -16.84 -19.85 3.77
C LEU A 80 -15.89 -18.78 3.22
N ALA A 81 -14.58 -19.05 3.26
CA ALA A 81 -13.61 -18.12 2.64
C ALA A 81 -13.90 -17.98 1.12
N PRO A 82 -13.92 -16.75 0.56
CA PRO A 82 -14.28 -16.52 -0.85
C PRO A 82 -13.46 -17.35 -1.85
N GLY A 83 -12.17 -17.56 -1.60
CA GLY A 83 -11.31 -18.39 -2.43
C GLY A 83 -11.67 -19.88 -2.45
N ARG A 84 -12.47 -20.34 -1.49
CA ARG A 84 -13.01 -21.71 -1.45
C ARG A 84 -14.32 -21.85 -2.24
N VAL A 85 -15.04 -20.74 -2.45
CA VAL A 85 -16.18 -20.73 -3.37
C VAL A 85 -15.66 -20.93 -4.80
N PHE A 86 -14.82 -20.04 -5.25
CA PHE A 86 -13.92 -20.21 -6.41
C PHE A 86 -12.79 -19.16 -6.33
N ASN A 87 -11.64 -19.50 -6.88
CA ASN A 87 -10.43 -18.71 -6.71
C ASN A 87 -10.34 -17.50 -7.67
N ASP A 88 -9.40 -16.61 -7.40
CA ASP A 88 -9.16 -15.42 -8.21
C ASP A 88 -8.74 -15.74 -9.65
N GLU A 89 -8.05 -16.87 -9.86
CA GLU A 89 -7.66 -17.32 -11.19
C GLU A 89 -8.89 -17.62 -12.07
N THR A 90 -9.95 -18.19 -11.47
CA THR A 90 -11.22 -18.42 -12.16
C THR A 90 -11.90 -17.10 -12.53
N LEU A 91 -11.89 -16.10 -11.63
CA LEU A 91 -12.38 -14.76 -11.95
C LEU A 91 -11.67 -14.15 -13.16
N VAL A 92 -10.33 -14.19 -13.13
CA VAL A 92 -9.50 -13.66 -14.22
C VAL A 92 -9.72 -14.42 -15.52
N LEU A 93 -9.86 -15.74 -15.44
CA LEU A 93 -10.12 -16.58 -16.63
C LEU A 93 -11.44 -16.21 -17.28
N ILE A 94 -12.54 -16.15 -16.52
CA ILE A 94 -13.88 -15.79 -17.03
C ILE A 94 -13.86 -14.38 -17.64
N ALA A 95 -13.18 -13.44 -17.02
CA ALA A 95 -13.10 -12.06 -17.50
C ALA A 95 -12.26 -11.90 -18.77
N THR A 96 -11.15 -12.64 -18.89
CA THR A 96 -10.23 -12.54 -20.05
C THR A 96 -10.60 -13.45 -21.21
N LYS A 97 -11.33 -14.52 -20.95
CA LYS A 97 -11.86 -15.48 -21.94
C LYS A 97 -13.34 -15.71 -21.65
N PRO A 98 -14.21 -14.74 -22.00
CA PRO A 98 -15.61 -14.81 -21.67
C PRO A 98 -16.27 -16.08 -22.22
N PRO A 99 -17.00 -16.82 -21.38
CA PRO A 99 -17.75 -17.99 -21.82
C PRO A 99 -18.84 -17.58 -22.81
N LYS A 100 -19.13 -18.46 -23.79
CA LYS A 100 -20.11 -18.16 -24.83
C LYS A 100 -21.57 -18.33 -24.39
N GLY A 101 -21.79 -18.97 -23.23
CA GLY A 101 -23.13 -19.18 -22.70
C GLY A 101 -23.09 -19.80 -21.31
N PHE A 102 -24.28 -19.97 -20.73
CA PHE A 102 -24.46 -20.43 -19.36
C PHE A 102 -23.74 -21.75 -19.03
N GLY A 103 -23.80 -22.73 -19.93
CA GLY A 103 -23.13 -24.04 -19.73
C GLY A 103 -21.62 -23.92 -19.59
N ASP A 104 -20.98 -23.08 -20.43
CA ASP A 104 -19.54 -22.84 -20.36
C ASP A 104 -19.17 -22.03 -19.11
N PHE A 105 -20.01 -21.06 -18.73
CA PHE A 105 -19.84 -20.29 -17.51
C PHE A 105 -19.86 -21.18 -16.26
N LYS A 106 -20.90 -22.01 -16.12
CA LYS A 106 -21.01 -22.97 -15.03
C LYS A 106 -19.83 -23.94 -14.98
N LYS A 107 -19.40 -24.44 -16.13
CA LYS A 107 -18.23 -25.33 -16.24
C LYS A 107 -16.94 -24.62 -15.80
N ALA A 108 -16.77 -23.36 -16.15
CA ALA A 108 -15.61 -22.56 -15.73
C ALA A 108 -15.56 -22.38 -14.21
N LEU A 109 -16.70 -22.08 -13.57
CA LEU A 109 -16.80 -21.95 -12.11
C LEU A 109 -16.51 -23.27 -11.40
N LEU A 110 -17.09 -24.38 -11.87
CA LEU A 110 -16.94 -25.70 -11.26
C LEU A 110 -15.57 -26.34 -11.45
N ARG A 111 -14.71 -25.79 -12.29
CA ARG A 111 -13.43 -26.40 -12.64
C ARG A 111 -12.50 -26.64 -11.44
N ARG A 112 -12.56 -25.79 -10.41
CA ARG A 112 -11.65 -25.83 -9.25
C ARG A 112 -12.37 -25.74 -7.91
N THR A 113 -13.68 -25.93 -7.89
CA THR A 113 -14.47 -25.99 -6.66
C THR A 113 -15.32 -27.26 -6.63
N ARG A 114 -15.61 -27.74 -5.42
CA ARG A 114 -16.55 -28.83 -5.19
C ARG A 114 -17.94 -28.35 -4.80
N LEU A 115 -18.14 -27.05 -4.70
CA LEU A 115 -19.43 -26.45 -4.38
C LEU A 115 -20.34 -26.51 -5.60
N THR A 116 -21.47 -27.20 -5.45
CA THR A 116 -22.48 -27.36 -6.50
C THR A 116 -23.72 -26.50 -6.24
N SER A 117 -23.85 -25.93 -5.04
CA SER A 117 -25.01 -25.14 -4.59
C SER A 117 -24.84 -23.62 -4.79
N MET A 118 -24.04 -23.22 -5.78
CA MET A 118 -23.85 -21.80 -6.12
C MET A 118 -25.05 -21.28 -6.93
N PRO A 119 -25.42 -19.99 -6.82
CA PRO A 119 -26.49 -19.37 -7.61
C PRO A 119 -26.01 -19.03 -9.04
N PHE A 120 -25.79 -20.06 -9.85
CA PHE A 120 -25.14 -19.95 -11.17
C PHE A 120 -25.91 -19.06 -12.13
N GLU A 121 -27.27 -19.12 -12.11
CA GLU A 121 -28.15 -18.34 -12.97
C GLU A 121 -28.05 -16.86 -12.66
N GLU A 122 -28.07 -16.49 -11.37
CA GLU A 122 -27.92 -15.11 -10.91
C GLU A 122 -26.54 -14.55 -11.28
N TRP A 123 -25.49 -15.35 -11.08
CA TRP A 123 -24.13 -14.91 -11.40
C TRP A 123 -23.89 -14.82 -12.91
N PHE A 124 -24.55 -15.63 -13.70
CA PHE A 124 -24.51 -15.53 -15.15
C PHE A 124 -25.20 -14.25 -15.62
N ALA A 125 -26.35 -13.89 -15.06
CA ALA A 125 -27.01 -12.63 -15.34
C ALA A 125 -26.10 -11.43 -15.01
N LEU A 126 -25.44 -11.40 -13.83
CA LEU A 126 -24.46 -10.36 -13.47
C LEU A 126 -23.26 -10.31 -14.43
N PHE A 127 -22.81 -11.47 -14.94
CA PHE A 127 -21.77 -11.55 -15.93
C PHE A 127 -22.22 -10.94 -17.26
N GLU A 128 -23.43 -11.24 -17.73
CA GLU A 128 -24.00 -10.65 -18.97
C GLU A 128 -24.20 -9.13 -18.82
N GLU A 129 -24.77 -8.67 -17.72
CA GLU A 129 -24.92 -7.25 -17.40
C GLU A 129 -23.57 -6.52 -17.43
N ALA A 130 -22.53 -7.11 -16.82
CA ALA A 130 -21.19 -6.52 -16.79
C ALA A 130 -20.58 -6.39 -18.18
N GLN A 131 -20.92 -7.25 -19.15
CA GLN A 131 -20.46 -7.15 -20.53
C GLN A 131 -21.16 -6.04 -21.31
N LEU A 132 -22.39 -5.67 -20.92
CA LEU A 132 -23.18 -4.62 -21.57
C LEU A 132 -22.79 -3.22 -21.11
N LEU A 133 -22.04 -3.07 -20.00
CA LEU A 133 -21.62 -1.77 -19.49
C LEU A 133 -20.79 -0.99 -20.52
N GLU A 134 -20.99 0.32 -20.60
CA GLU A 134 -20.32 1.22 -21.53
C GLU A 134 -19.97 2.57 -20.88
N GLY A 135 -19.03 3.30 -21.49
CA GLY A 135 -18.68 4.65 -21.08
C GLY A 135 -18.27 4.77 -19.60
N ASP A 136 -18.96 5.66 -18.88
CA ASP A 136 -18.66 5.98 -17.47
C ASP A 136 -19.04 4.89 -16.46
N GLU A 137 -19.84 3.90 -16.85
CA GLU A 137 -20.22 2.76 -16.02
C GLU A 137 -19.05 1.77 -15.84
N LEU A 138 -18.12 1.78 -16.81
CA LEU A 138 -16.95 0.92 -16.76
C LEU A 138 -15.97 1.35 -15.65
N PRO A 139 -15.32 0.40 -14.97
CA PRO A 139 -14.32 0.71 -13.99
C PRO A 139 -13.12 1.42 -14.62
N LYS A 140 -12.65 2.51 -14.02
CA LYS A 140 -11.40 3.15 -14.46
C LYS A 140 -10.24 2.17 -14.35
N LEU A 141 -9.33 2.16 -15.30
CA LEU A 141 -8.15 1.28 -15.28
C LEU A 141 -7.27 1.54 -14.04
N ARG A 142 -7.12 2.81 -13.67
CA ARG A 142 -6.40 3.23 -12.47
C ARG A 142 -7.26 4.20 -11.68
N MET A 143 -7.31 3.99 -10.37
CA MET A 143 -7.89 5.00 -9.48
C MET A 143 -6.93 6.19 -9.36
N PRO A 144 -7.44 7.41 -9.27
CA PRO A 144 -6.61 8.56 -8.89
C PRO A 144 -5.89 8.23 -7.58
N SER A 145 -4.61 8.55 -7.51
CA SER A 145 -3.84 8.42 -6.27
C SER A 145 -4.34 9.49 -5.30
N GLU A 146 -4.98 9.05 -4.22
CA GLU A 146 -5.29 9.92 -3.08
C GLU A 146 -4.01 10.04 -2.25
N GLY A 147 -3.36 11.20 -2.26
CA GLY A 147 -2.16 11.44 -1.46
C GLY A 147 -1.03 12.14 -2.21
N LEU A 148 0.13 12.19 -1.57
CA LEU A 148 1.29 12.83 -2.15
C LEU A 148 1.80 12.08 -3.39
N PRO A 149 2.33 12.80 -4.40
CA PRO A 149 2.98 12.17 -5.54
C PRO A 149 4.10 11.23 -5.10
N ALA A 150 4.42 10.23 -5.92
CA ALA A 150 5.56 9.35 -5.63
C ALA A 150 6.85 10.16 -5.48
N PRO A 151 7.77 9.80 -4.56
CA PRO A 151 8.98 10.58 -4.29
C PRO A 151 9.83 10.90 -5.53
N LYS A 152 9.87 10.00 -6.50
CA LYS A 152 10.57 10.23 -7.78
C LYS A 152 10.01 11.40 -8.60
N MET A 153 8.76 11.78 -8.37
CA MET A 153 8.14 12.93 -9.03
C MET A 153 8.41 14.25 -8.32
N TRP A 154 9.01 14.20 -7.12
CA TRP A 154 9.23 15.40 -6.32
C TRP A 154 10.33 16.28 -6.88
N GLN A 155 11.34 15.71 -7.52
CA GLN A 155 12.40 16.47 -8.17
C GLN A 155 11.87 17.54 -9.13
N SER A 156 10.85 17.18 -9.92
CA SER A 156 10.26 18.11 -10.89
C SER A 156 9.12 18.94 -10.32
N ARG A 157 8.37 18.41 -9.34
CA ARG A 157 7.15 19.07 -8.83
C ARG A 157 7.36 19.90 -7.57
N ASN A 158 8.33 19.53 -6.75
CA ASN A 158 8.67 20.18 -5.50
C ASN A 158 10.15 19.93 -5.15
N PRO A 159 11.11 20.57 -5.84
CA PRO A 159 12.55 20.33 -5.63
C PRO A 159 12.99 20.57 -4.18
N LEU A 160 12.49 21.62 -3.52
CA LEU A 160 12.76 21.87 -2.11
C LEU A 160 12.20 20.77 -1.20
N GLY A 161 10.98 20.30 -1.46
CA GLY A 161 10.40 19.15 -0.76
C GLY A 161 11.21 17.89 -0.96
N TYR A 162 11.75 17.67 -2.17
CA TYR A 162 12.64 16.56 -2.47
C TYR A 162 13.93 16.61 -1.65
N ALA A 163 14.57 17.78 -1.60
CA ALA A 163 15.78 18.00 -0.81
C ALA A 163 15.52 17.74 0.69
N ARG A 164 14.45 18.35 1.24
CA ARG A 164 14.02 18.11 2.63
C ARG A 164 13.82 16.62 2.91
N LEU A 165 13.09 15.91 2.04
CA LEU A 165 12.83 14.48 2.20
C LEU A 165 14.12 13.64 2.18
N THR A 166 15.07 13.99 1.32
CA THR A 166 16.35 13.28 1.21
C THR A 166 17.15 13.42 2.51
N HIS A 167 17.30 14.63 3.02
CA HIS A 167 18.04 14.86 4.26
C HIS A 167 17.30 14.36 5.50
N ALA A 168 15.96 14.51 5.55
CA ALA A 168 15.17 13.97 6.67
C ALA A 168 15.26 12.43 6.75
N ARG A 169 15.28 11.74 5.61
CA ARG A 169 15.49 10.29 5.58
C ARG A 169 16.87 9.89 6.09
N ALA A 170 17.91 10.63 5.72
CA ALA A 170 19.26 10.37 6.21
C ALA A 170 19.33 10.54 7.74
N ALA A 171 18.76 11.61 8.28
CA ALA A 171 18.70 11.83 9.73
C ALA A 171 17.88 10.75 10.47
N VAL A 172 16.78 10.28 9.87
CA VAL A 172 15.99 9.18 10.45
C VAL A 172 16.79 7.87 10.46
N ILE A 173 17.55 7.57 9.40
CA ILE A 173 18.41 6.39 9.33
C ILE A 173 19.50 6.45 10.40
N GLU A 174 20.16 7.60 10.55
CA GLU A 174 21.18 7.82 11.56
C GLU A 174 20.62 7.66 12.99
N CYS A 175 19.51 8.32 13.29
CA CYS A 175 18.81 8.20 14.58
C CYS A 175 18.37 6.75 14.87
N ALA A 176 17.91 6.03 13.85
CA ALA A 176 17.52 4.62 14.01
C ALA A 176 18.73 3.73 14.31
N ALA A 177 19.87 3.98 13.65
CA ALA A 177 21.13 3.26 13.90
C ALA A 177 21.65 3.50 15.33
N GLU A 178 21.63 4.75 15.81
CA GLU A 178 22.00 5.11 17.19
C GLU A 178 21.13 4.40 18.23
N ASN A 179 19.88 4.12 17.89
CA ASN A 179 18.91 3.45 18.73
C ASN A 179 18.79 1.94 18.45
N PHE A 180 19.68 1.36 17.66
CA PHE A 180 19.72 -0.08 17.35
C PHE A 180 18.37 -0.60 16.86
N MET A 181 17.80 0.05 15.84
CA MET A 181 16.55 -0.38 15.21
C MET A 181 16.52 -0.03 13.72
N PRO A 182 15.71 -0.73 12.90
CA PRO A 182 15.43 -0.33 11.52
C PRO A 182 14.70 1.01 11.45
N ALA A 183 15.01 1.82 10.42
CA ALA A 183 14.42 3.15 10.25
C ALA A 183 12.89 3.13 10.10
N GLU A 184 12.35 2.09 9.45
CA GLU A 184 10.92 1.86 9.30
C GLU A 184 10.19 1.54 10.60
N ASN A 185 10.91 1.05 11.62
CA ASN A 185 10.36 0.83 12.96
C ASN A 185 10.43 2.12 13.81
N LEU A 186 11.39 3.02 13.50
CA LEU A 186 11.49 4.30 14.18
C LEU A 186 10.36 5.21 13.77
N ILE A 187 10.11 5.40 12.48
CA ILE A 187 9.04 6.27 11.99
C ILE A 187 8.54 5.83 10.61
N SER A 188 7.24 5.97 10.38
CA SER A 188 6.64 5.68 9.08
C SER A 188 7.24 6.54 7.96
N PRO A 189 7.72 5.95 6.84
CA PRO A 189 8.20 6.72 5.70
C PRO A 189 7.16 7.68 5.12
N GLU A 190 5.86 7.37 5.25
CA GLU A 190 4.78 8.25 4.82
C GLU A 190 4.65 9.47 5.72
N ALA A 191 4.81 9.33 7.04
CA ALA A 191 4.80 10.46 7.97
C ALA A 191 5.92 11.47 7.64
N VAL A 192 7.14 10.97 7.38
CA VAL A 192 8.27 11.81 6.96
C VAL A 192 7.97 12.53 5.64
N ARG A 193 7.35 11.86 4.67
CA ARG A 193 6.94 12.48 3.40
C ARG A 193 5.94 13.62 3.63
N ARG A 194 4.96 13.44 4.50
CA ARG A 194 3.94 14.44 4.81
C ARG A 194 4.54 15.70 5.41
N VAL A 195 5.47 15.53 6.32
CA VAL A 195 6.21 16.65 6.94
C VAL A 195 7.07 17.42 5.93
N CYS A 196 7.71 16.73 4.98
CA CYS A 196 8.64 17.34 4.02
C CYS A 196 7.97 18.00 2.79
N TRP A 197 6.71 17.67 2.50
CA TRP A 197 6.04 18.16 1.30
C TRP A 197 5.63 19.64 1.35
N PRO A 198 4.95 20.14 2.41
CA PRO A 198 4.52 21.52 2.47
C PRO A 198 5.69 22.47 2.74
N THR A 199 5.46 23.76 2.53
CA THR A 199 6.41 24.79 2.95
C THR A 199 6.41 24.87 4.48
N PRO A 200 7.55 24.66 5.16
CA PRO A 200 7.62 24.69 6.60
C PRO A 200 7.57 26.15 7.15
N PRO A 201 7.22 26.32 8.43
CA PRO A 201 7.37 27.61 9.11
C PRO A 201 8.82 28.11 9.10
N VAL A 202 9.01 29.43 9.15
CA VAL A 202 10.35 30.04 9.13
C VAL A 202 11.07 29.87 10.46
N GLU A 203 10.38 30.12 11.57
CA GLU A 203 10.95 30.04 12.90
C GLU A 203 11.14 28.59 13.38
N ILE A 204 12.30 28.26 13.97
CA ILE A 204 12.64 26.88 14.40
C ILE A 204 11.64 26.34 15.44
N ALA A 205 11.16 27.17 16.37
CA ALA A 205 10.19 26.75 17.37
C ALA A 205 8.84 26.39 16.75
N ASP A 206 8.42 27.09 15.70
CA ASP A 206 7.18 26.79 14.99
C ASP A 206 7.35 25.61 14.05
N ARG A 207 8.55 25.41 13.46
CA ARG A 207 8.89 24.19 12.72
C ARG A 207 8.82 22.94 13.61
N LEU A 208 9.35 23.01 14.83
CA LEU A 208 9.29 21.89 15.76
C LEU A 208 7.84 21.54 16.13
N LYS A 209 7.00 22.54 16.40
CA LYS A 209 5.57 22.35 16.65
C LYS A 209 4.87 21.73 15.44
N PHE A 210 5.15 22.26 14.24
CA PHE A 210 4.62 21.78 12.98
C PHE A 210 5.01 20.31 12.76
N VAL A 211 6.29 19.96 12.87
CA VAL A 211 6.78 18.58 12.70
C VAL A 211 6.13 17.64 13.71
N SER A 212 6.07 18.04 14.98
CA SER A 212 5.48 17.21 16.04
C SER A 212 3.98 16.96 15.79
N ALA A 213 3.24 17.97 15.35
CA ALA A 213 1.82 17.87 15.06
C ALA A 213 1.57 16.94 13.85
N GLU A 214 2.29 17.15 12.75
CA GLU A 214 2.19 16.31 11.54
C GLU A 214 2.54 14.84 11.84
N LEU A 215 3.65 14.59 12.54
CA LEU A 215 4.03 13.23 12.90
C LEU A 215 2.98 12.57 13.79
N ALA A 216 2.42 13.29 14.75
CA ALA A 216 1.37 12.77 15.63
C ALA A 216 0.09 12.46 14.86
N GLU A 217 -0.33 13.31 13.91
CA GLU A 217 -1.49 13.08 13.04
C GLU A 217 -1.34 11.78 12.23
N PHE A 218 -0.11 11.46 11.79
CA PHE A 218 0.20 10.20 11.11
C PHE A 218 0.55 9.05 12.05
N GLY A 219 0.17 9.16 13.32
CA GLY A 219 0.21 8.09 14.30
C GLY A 219 1.56 7.84 14.95
N ALA A 220 2.51 8.79 14.86
CA ALA A 220 3.75 8.69 15.62
C ALA A 220 3.50 8.80 17.13
N ARG A 221 4.21 8.00 17.91
CA ARG A 221 4.16 8.03 19.38
C ARG A 221 5.06 9.15 19.89
N SER A 222 4.84 9.56 21.14
CA SER A 222 5.67 10.62 21.73
C SER A 222 7.15 10.26 21.70
N TRP A 223 7.53 9.02 22.03
CA TRP A 223 8.93 8.57 21.98
C TRP A 223 9.56 8.71 20.58
N GLN A 224 8.78 8.48 19.51
CA GLN A 224 9.25 8.65 18.13
C GLN A 224 9.48 10.13 17.81
N ILE A 225 8.51 10.99 18.19
CA ILE A 225 8.59 12.43 18.00
C ILE A 225 9.77 13.03 18.78
N ASP A 226 10.00 12.56 20.01
CA ASP A 226 11.12 13.00 20.85
C ASP A 226 12.49 12.70 20.19
N LEU A 227 12.59 11.59 19.47
CA LEU A 227 13.82 11.21 18.76
C LEU A 227 14.03 11.95 17.45
N VAL A 228 13.01 12.05 16.59
CA VAL A 228 13.19 12.55 15.22
C VAL A 228 12.67 13.96 15.01
N GLY A 229 11.87 14.52 15.91
CA GLY A 229 11.20 15.80 15.71
C GLY A 229 12.18 16.98 15.57
N ALA A 230 13.14 17.09 16.48
CA ALA A 230 14.13 18.16 16.45
C ALA A 230 15.10 18.05 15.25
N PRO A 231 15.69 16.86 14.93
CA PRO A 231 16.48 16.69 13.72
C PRO A 231 15.74 17.06 12.44
N ILE A 232 14.49 16.60 12.28
CA ILE A 232 13.69 16.95 11.10
C ILE A 232 13.39 18.46 11.05
N ALA A 233 13.00 19.07 12.18
CA ALA A 233 12.69 20.51 12.22
C ALA A 233 13.90 21.38 11.85
N ALA A 234 15.10 21.01 12.25
CA ALA A 234 16.33 21.67 11.84
C ALA A 234 16.52 21.60 10.32
N ILE A 235 16.45 20.41 9.76
CA ILE A 235 16.58 20.16 8.31
C ILE A 235 15.58 20.97 7.49
N LEU A 236 14.34 21.11 7.92
CA LEU A 236 13.31 21.82 7.16
C LEU A 236 13.62 23.30 6.90
N GLY A 237 14.53 23.91 7.65
CA GLY A 237 14.83 25.35 7.57
C GLY A 237 16.04 25.72 6.71
N GLU A 238 16.94 24.80 6.40
CA GLU A 238 18.28 25.10 5.90
C GLU A 238 18.58 24.55 4.50
N ILE A 239 17.56 24.17 3.73
CA ILE A 239 17.81 23.40 2.51
C ILE A 239 17.64 24.22 1.25
N GLU A 240 18.71 24.23 0.45
CA GLU A 240 18.70 24.61 -0.97
C GLU A 240 18.22 23.44 -1.84
N PRO A 241 17.66 23.70 -3.05
CA PRO A 241 17.30 22.66 -3.97
C PRO A 241 18.51 21.77 -4.31
N LEU A 242 18.36 20.45 -4.23
CA LEU A 242 19.39 19.54 -4.71
C LEU A 242 19.48 19.66 -6.24
N ILE A 243 20.56 20.25 -6.74
CA ILE A 243 20.89 20.24 -8.16
C ILE A 243 21.46 18.85 -8.46
N ILE A 244 20.66 17.98 -9.02
CA ILE A 244 21.16 16.72 -9.60
C ILE A 244 21.49 17.04 -11.04
N GLU A 245 22.78 17.04 -11.36
CA GLU A 245 23.20 16.99 -12.76
C GLU A 245 22.61 15.73 -13.37
N VAL A 246 21.64 15.92 -14.25
CA VAL A 246 21.15 14.81 -15.08
C VAL A 246 22.28 14.50 -16.04
N VAL A 247 23.09 13.49 -15.72
CA VAL A 247 23.99 12.88 -16.70
C VAL A 247 23.06 12.34 -17.79
N PRO A 248 23.17 12.83 -19.04
CA PRO A 248 22.39 12.27 -20.13
C PRO A 248 22.73 10.77 -20.22
N GLU A 249 21.73 9.90 -20.22
CA GLU A 249 21.93 8.52 -20.64
C GLU A 249 22.58 8.56 -22.02
N GLU A 250 23.83 8.09 -22.11
CA GLU A 250 24.47 7.88 -23.39
C GLU A 250 23.59 6.90 -24.18
N VAL A 251 22.94 7.41 -25.20
CA VAL A 251 22.22 6.58 -26.18
C VAL A 251 23.31 5.69 -26.82
N PRO A 252 23.19 4.37 -26.75
CA PRO A 252 24.17 3.49 -27.40
C PRO A 252 24.20 3.85 -28.89
N GLU A 253 25.38 4.21 -29.42
CA GLU A 253 25.56 4.37 -30.86
C GLU A 253 25.14 3.08 -31.55
N GLU A 254 24.18 3.18 -32.45
CA GLU A 254 23.78 2.08 -33.34
C GLU A 254 25.02 1.71 -34.17
N VAL A 255 25.54 0.51 -33.90
CA VAL A 255 26.60 -0.08 -34.75
C VAL A 255 25.97 -0.33 -36.13
N PRO A 256 26.54 0.21 -37.22
CA PRO A 256 26.01 -0.06 -38.55
C PRO A 256 26.14 -1.55 -38.88
N GLU A 257 25.06 -2.21 -39.26
CA GLU A 257 25.10 -3.55 -39.80
C GLU A 257 25.95 -3.52 -41.09
N GLU A 258 27.10 -4.21 -41.04
CA GLU A 258 27.87 -4.52 -42.22
C GLU A 258 27.03 -5.42 -43.15
N VAL A 259 26.64 -4.90 -44.28
CA VAL A 259 26.03 -5.67 -45.36
C VAL A 259 27.14 -6.46 -46.05
N GLU A 260 27.23 -7.77 -45.78
CA GLU A 260 28.04 -8.70 -46.56
C GLU A 260 27.42 -8.87 -47.97
N GLU A 261 28.21 -8.62 -49.01
CA GLU A 261 27.92 -8.94 -50.41
C GLU A 261 28.00 -10.44 -50.70
#